data_5373fd52ef699ffc71410ae16e0bf84d
#
_entry.id   5373fd52ef699ffc71410ae16e0bf84d
#
_cell.length_a   1.000
_cell.length_b   1.000
_cell.length_c   1.000
_cell.angle_alpha   90.00
_cell.angle_beta   90.00
_cell.angle_gamma   90.00
#
_symmetry.space_group_name_H-M   'P 1'
#
loop_
_entity.id
_entity.type
_entity.pdbx_description
1 polymer ?
#
loop_
_entity_poly.entity_id
_entity_poly.type
_entity_poly.pdbx_seq_one_letter_code
_entity_poly.pdbx_strand_id
1 'polypeptide(L)'
;MYEFRTHRKVEFSDTDMAGIVHFSRLIVFMENAEHGFIEALGGSVSMIWEGREIGWPRVAVSVDFVSPARFNETVEIHVVILKIGTSSLTYGFEFFVGERLVGRGQMTSVCCEMDARRGPRSIPVPEFMASQIEEAPDEVKEAFISRRRRT
;
A
#
# COMPACT_ATOMS: atom_id res chain seq x y z
N MET A 1 8.27 -7.39 11.01
CA MET A 1 6.98 -7.52 10.29
C MET A 1 7.19 -7.17 8.83
N TYR A 2 6.91 -8.09 7.92
CA TYR A 2 7.01 -7.83 6.47
C TYR A 2 5.65 -7.89 5.76
N GLU A 3 4.60 -8.33 6.45
CA GLU A 3 3.27 -8.41 5.87
C GLU A 3 2.18 -7.87 6.79
N PHE A 4 1.08 -7.46 6.18
CA PHE A 4 -0.09 -6.93 6.86
C PHE A 4 -1.33 -7.30 6.04
N ARG A 5 -2.44 -7.57 6.72
CA ARG A 5 -3.71 -7.87 6.07
C ARG A 5 -4.80 -6.96 6.62
N THR A 6 -5.64 -6.48 5.73
CA THR A 6 -6.79 -5.67 6.08
C THR A 6 -7.95 -5.98 5.13
N HIS A 7 -9.10 -5.45 5.43
CA HIS A 7 -10.30 -5.67 4.64
C HIS A 7 -10.95 -4.32 4.31
N ARG A 8 -11.53 -4.24 3.12
CA ARG A 8 -12.34 -3.11 2.72
C ARG A 8 -13.63 -3.60 2.06
N LYS A 9 -14.78 -3.17 2.60
CA LYS A 9 -16.06 -3.38 1.96
C LYS A 9 -16.19 -2.41 0.78
N VAL A 10 -16.59 -2.93 -0.38
CA VAL A 10 -16.85 -2.09 -1.56
C VAL A 10 -18.11 -1.28 -1.33
N GLU A 11 -17.99 0.03 -1.34
CA GLU A 11 -19.09 0.97 -1.20
C GLU A 11 -19.62 1.38 -2.57
N PHE A 12 -20.83 1.92 -2.61
CA PHE A 12 -21.44 2.38 -3.85
C PHE A 12 -20.54 3.39 -4.58
N SER A 13 -19.92 4.32 -3.86
CA SER A 13 -19.02 5.32 -4.41
C SER A 13 -17.72 4.74 -5.01
N ASP A 14 -17.40 3.48 -4.72
CA ASP A 14 -16.23 2.80 -5.29
C ASP A 14 -16.54 2.22 -6.68
N THR A 15 -17.81 2.13 -7.08
CA THR A 15 -18.24 1.47 -8.31
C THR A 15 -18.48 2.44 -9.46
N ASP A 16 -18.46 1.90 -10.67
CA ASP A 16 -18.78 2.61 -11.91
C ASP A 16 -20.12 2.15 -12.49
N MET A 17 -20.44 2.64 -13.69
CA MET A 17 -21.70 2.28 -14.38
C MET A 17 -21.79 0.81 -14.74
N ALA A 18 -20.67 0.09 -14.82
CA ALA A 18 -20.66 -1.36 -15.06
C ALA A 18 -20.98 -2.17 -13.78
N GLY A 19 -21.14 -1.51 -12.64
CA GLY A 19 -21.44 -2.15 -11.35
C GLY A 19 -20.23 -2.83 -10.70
N ILE A 20 -19.05 -2.49 -11.13
CA ILE A 20 -17.78 -3.00 -10.60
C ILE A 20 -16.94 -1.88 -10.02
N VAL A 21 -15.97 -2.21 -9.19
CA VAL A 21 -15.01 -1.24 -8.64
C VAL A 21 -14.32 -0.51 -9.79
N HIS A 22 -14.39 0.82 -9.76
CA HIS A 22 -13.73 1.68 -10.74
C HIS A 22 -12.22 1.46 -10.68
N PHE A 23 -11.54 1.45 -11.82
CA PHE A 23 -10.10 1.16 -11.89
C PHE A 23 -9.25 2.03 -10.95
N SER A 24 -9.63 3.29 -10.73
CA SER A 24 -8.89 4.18 -9.83
C SER A 24 -9.03 3.81 -8.34
N ARG A 25 -10.07 3.06 -7.99
CA ARG A 25 -10.38 2.77 -6.56
C ARG A 25 -9.44 1.74 -5.95
N LEU A 26 -8.86 0.83 -6.72
CA LEU A 26 -7.85 -0.10 -6.19
C LEU A 26 -6.63 0.66 -5.68
N ILE A 27 -6.27 1.78 -6.30
CA ILE A 27 -5.18 2.65 -5.81
C ILE A 27 -5.55 3.27 -4.46
N VAL A 28 -6.80 3.68 -4.28
CA VAL A 28 -7.31 4.16 -2.98
C VAL A 28 -7.28 3.03 -1.93
N PHE A 29 -7.60 1.81 -2.32
CA PHE A 29 -7.53 0.65 -1.43
C PHE A 29 -6.09 0.35 -1.00
N MET A 30 -5.13 0.52 -1.91
CA MET A 30 -3.69 0.42 -1.60
C MET A 30 -3.29 1.47 -0.56
N GLU A 31 -3.71 2.71 -0.74
CA GLU A 31 -3.47 3.80 0.21
C GLU A 31 -4.04 3.48 1.58
N ASN A 32 -5.30 3.05 1.65
CA ASN A 32 -5.93 2.68 2.92
C ASN A 32 -5.17 1.54 3.62
N ALA A 33 -4.69 0.57 2.87
CA ALA A 33 -3.94 -0.55 3.42
C ALA A 33 -2.56 -0.11 3.93
N GLU A 34 -1.88 0.81 3.23
CA GLU A 34 -0.63 1.42 3.70
C GLU A 34 -0.86 2.19 5.01
N HIS A 35 -1.94 2.98 5.09
CA HIS A 35 -2.28 3.70 6.33
C HIS A 35 -2.46 2.72 7.50
N GLY A 36 -3.23 1.66 7.30
CA GLY A 36 -3.42 0.63 8.32
C GLY A 36 -2.11 -0.05 8.73
N PHE A 37 -1.21 -0.28 7.79
CA PHE A 37 0.11 -0.83 8.06
C PHE A 37 0.95 0.12 8.94
N ILE A 38 1.00 1.40 8.59
CA ILE A 38 1.74 2.41 9.38
C ILE A 38 1.13 2.57 10.78
N GLU A 39 -0.19 2.55 10.89
CA GLU A 39 -0.88 2.59 12.18
C GLU A 39 -0.56 1.36 13.04
N ALA A 40 -0.46 0.19 12.43
CA ALA A 40 -0.05 -1.04 13.14
C ALA A 40 1.38 -0.96 13.68
N LEU A 41 2.23 -0.11 13.11
CA LEU A 41 3.58 0.18 13.61
C LEU A 41 3.61 1.27 14.69
N GLY A 42 2.47 1.87 15.02
CA GLY A 42 2.37 2.92 16.03
C GLY A 42 2.50 4.33 15.48
N GLY A 43 2.47 4.50 14.15
CA GLY A 43 2.55 5.79 13.50
C GLY A 43 1.26 6.23 12.83
N SER A 44 1.39 7.24 11.98
CA SER A 44 0.33 7.71 11.09
C SER A 44 0.97 8.19 9.80
N VAL A 45 0.24 8.12 8.69
CA VAL A 45 0.72 8.60 7.38
C VAL A 45 1.01 10.11 7.38
N SER A 46 0.38 10.85 8.28
CA SER A 46 0.66 12.26 8.55
C SER A 46 0.83 12.43 10.06
N MET A 47 2.01 12.78 10.50
CA MET A 47 2.33 12.87 11.92
C MET A 47 3.45 13.86 12.18
N ILE A 48 3.57 14.30 13.42
CA ILE A 48 4.73 15.04 13.91
C ILE A 48 5.64 14.05 14.64
N TRP A 49 6.88 13.95 14.20
CA TRP A 49 7.90 13.11 14.80
C TRP A 49 9.20 13.90 14.98
N GLU A 50 9.72 13.92 16.22
CA GLU A 50 10.88 14.72 16.59
C GLU A 50 10.78 16.19 16.14
N GLY A 51 9.59 16.79 16.31
CA GLY A 51 9.33 18.18 15.95
C GLY A 51 9.19 18.46 14.47
N ARG A 52 9.17 17.42 13.62
CA ARG A 52 9.02 17.55 12.17
C ARG A 52 7.69 16.95 11.69
N GLU A 53 7.04 17.63 10.77
CA GLU A 53 5.88 17.09 10.08
C GLU A 53 6.34 16.07 9.04
N ILE A 54 5.90 14.84 9.19
CA ILE A 54 6.27 13.70 8.34
C ILE A 54 5.10 13.35 7.42
N GLY A 55 5.39 13.14 6.15
CA GLY A 55 4.46 12.63 5.16
C GLY A 55 5.11 11.57 4.27
N TRP A 56 4.28 10.91 3.48
CA TRP A 56 4.70 9.80 2.62
C TRP A 56 4.22 10.00 1.17
N PRO A 57 4.82 10.94 0.42
CA PRO A 57 4.53 11.07 -1.01
C PRO A 57 4.77 9.77 -1.75
N ARG A 58 3.87 9.41 -2.66
CA ARG A 58 3.99 8.23 -3.52
C ARG A 58 4.70 8.64 -4.79
N VAL A 59 5.77 7.94 -5.13
CA VAL A 59 6.60 8.25 -6.31
C VAL A 59 6.38 7.28 -7.46
N ALA A 60 5.81 6.09 -7.19
CA ALA A 60 5.49 5.10 -8.21
C ALA A 60 4.30 4.26 -7.77
N VAL A 61 3.41 3.97 -8.69
CA VAL A 61 2.28 3.08 -8.46
C VAL A 61 1.96 2.31 -9.75
N SER A 62 1.62 1.04 -9.59
CA SER A 62 1.12 0.22 -10.69
C SER A 62 0.08 -0.75 -10.17
N VAL A 63 -0.93 -1.04 -10.99
CA VAL A 63 -2.01 -1.97 -10.67
C VAL A 63 -2.30 -2.83 -11.89
N ASP A 64 -2.43 -4.14 -11.68
CA ASP A 64 -2.90 -5.08 -12.68
C ASP A 64 -4.29 -5.58 -12.24
N PHE A 65 -5.26 -5.50 -13.14
CA PHE A 65 -6.65 -5.90 -12.90
C PHE A 65 -6.87 -7.32 -13.41
N VAL A 66 -7.39 -8.19 -12.56
CA VAL A 66 -7.55 -9.62 -12.87
C VAL A 66 -9.02 -10.01 -12.97
N SER A 67 -9.84 -9.63 -11.99
CA SER A 67 -11.27 -9.86 -11.99
C SER A 67 -12.00 -8.73 -11.27
N PRO A 68 -13.28 -8.49 -11.57
CA PRO A 68 -14.02 -7.40 -10.95
C PRO A 68 -14.37 -7.69 -9.49
N ALA A 69 -14.35 -6.65 -8.67
CA ALA A 69 -15.04 -6.63 -7.38
C ALA A 69 -16.31 -5.81 -7.51
N ARG A 70 -17.35 -6.17 -6.76
CA ARG A 70 -18.68 -5.59 -6.88
C ARG A 70 -19.13 -4.95 -5.57
N PHE A 71 -20.15 -4.12 -5.68
CA PHE A 71 -20.82 -3.49 -4.54
C PHE A 71 -21.14 -4.50 -3.44
N ASN A 72 -20.87 -4.14 -2.18
CA ASN A 72 -21.05 -4.95 -0.97
C ASN A 72 -20.12 -6.15 -0.80
N GLU A 73 -19.30 -6.50 -1.77
CA GLU A 73 -18.26 -7.49 -1.56
C GLU A 73 -17.18 -6.94 -0.61
N THR A 74 -16.59 -7.80 0.21
CA THR A 74 -15.46 -7.44 1.06
C THR A 74 -14.17 -7.87 0.39
N VAL A 75 -13.30 -6.91 0.15
CA VAL A 75 -11.97 -7.13 -0.43
C VAL A 75 -10.96 -7.30 0.68
N GLU A 76 -10.30 -8.45 0.75
CA GLU A 76 -9.11 -8.63 1.58
C GLU A 76 -7.91 -8.05 0.82
N ILE A 77 -7.12 -7.24 1.51
CA ILE A 77 -5.91 -6.64 0.97
C ILE A 77 -4.71 -7.21 1.73
N HIS A 78 -3.89 -7.95 1.04
CA HIS A 78 -2.63 -8.46 1.55
C HIS A 78 -1.49 -7.55 1.12
N VAL A 79 -0.80 -6.97 2.07
CA VAL A 79 0.33 -6.05 1.88
C VAL A 79 1.62 -6.77 2.26
N VAL A 80 2.64 -6.67 1.43
CA VAL A 80 3.99 -7.15 1.75
C VAL A 80 5.02 -6.06 1.47
N ILE A 81 6.08 -6.03 2.26
CA ILE A 81 7.20 -5.13 2.01
C ILE A 81 8.17 -5.80 1.04
N LEU A 82 8.29 -5.25 -0.16
CA LEU A 82 9.16 -5.77 -1.21
C LEU A 82 10.57 -5.20 -1.10
N LYS A 83 10.70 -3.93 -0.68
CA LYS A 83 12.01 -3.28 -0.57
C LYS A 83 11.98 -2.18 0.48
N ILE A 84 13.05 -2.11 1.25
CA ILE A 84 13.30 -1.04 2.22
C ILE A 84 14.54 -0.27 1.75
N GLY A 85 14.37 1.01 1.39
CA GLY A 85 15.46 1.93 1.13
C GLY A 85 15.77 2.77 2.36
N THR A 86 16.69 3.71 2.25
CA THR A 86 16.98 4.65 3.34
C THR A 86 15.77 5.49 3.70
N SER A 87 15.08 6.04 2.70
CA SER A 87 13.91 6.91 2.86
C SER A 87 12.65 6.33 2.23
N SER A 88 12.73 5.19 1.52
CA SER A 88 11.62 4.65 0.74
C SER A 88 11.19 3.27 1.20
N LEU A 89 9.90 3.00 1.04
CA LEU A 89 9.30 1.69 1.21
C LEU A 89 8.56 1.32 -0.07
N THR A 90 8.82 0.12 -0.59
CA THR A 90 8.10 -0.43 -1.73
C THR A 90 7.22 -1.58 -1.24
N TYR A 91 5.92 -1.41 -1.43
CA TYR A 91 4.91 -2.38 -1.05
C TYR A 91 4.40 -3.16 -2.25
N GLY A 92 4.08 -4.42 -2.04
CA GLY A 92 3.28 -5.22 -2.94
C GLY A 92 1.89 -5.44 -2.34
N PHE A 93 0.87 -5.47 -3.19
CA PHE A 93 -0.53 -5.65 -2.80
C PHE A 93 -1.18 -6.76 -3.61
N GLU A 94 -1.96 -7.60 -2.95
CA GLU A 94 -2.87 -8.53 -3.59
C GLU A 94 -4.28 -8.30 -3.01
N PHE A 95 -5.27 -8.27 -3.90
CA PHE A 95 -6.67 -8.03 -3.55
C PHE A 95 -7.49 -9.28 -3.82
N PHE A 96 -8.21 -9.76 -2.82
CA PHE A 96 -9.03 -10.96 -2.92
C PHE A 96 -10.47 -10.71 -2.48
N VAL A 97 -11.41 -11.33 -3.18
CA VAL A 97 -12.78 -11.53 -2.69
C VAL A 97 -12.94 -13.04 -2.48
N GLY A 98 -12.94 -13.48 -1.22
CA GLY A 98 -12.80 -14.90 -0.90
C GLY A 98 -11.47 -15.42 -1.44
N GLU A 99 -11.51 -16.48 -2.27
CA GLU A 99 -10.32 -17.04 -2.90
C GLU A 99 -10.02 -16.44 -4.29
N ARG A 100 -10.91 -15.58 -4.79
CA ARG A 100 -10.81 -15.00 -6.12
C ARG A 100 -9.90 -13.77 -6.10
N LEU A 101 -8.83 -13.81 -6.88
CA LEU A 101 -7.94 -12.69 -7.06
C LEU A 101 -8.63 -11.58 -7.89
N VAL A 102 -8.69 -10.38 -7.34
CA VAL A 102 -9.24 -9.19 -8.00
C VAL A 102 -8.17 -8.40 -8.73
N GLY A 103 -7.01 -8.28 -8.14
CA GLY A 103 -5.90 -7.54 -8.73
C GLY A 103 -4.63 -7.62 -7.89
N ARG A 104 -3.58 -7.01 -8.43
CA ARG A 104 -2.27 -6.86 -7.78
C ARG A 104 -1.78 -5.45 -7.98
N GLY A 105 -1.03 -4.96 -7.02
CA GLY A 105 -0.44 -3.64 -7.13
C GLY A 105 0.96 -3.58 -6.54
N GLN A 106 1.64 -2.50 -6.87
CA GLN A 106 2.93 -2.15 -6.29
C GLN A 106 2.99 -0.64 -6.12
N MET A 107 3.50 -0.19 -4.99
CA MET A 107 3.59 1.23 -4.68
C MET A 107 4.88 1.52 -3.95
N THR A 108 5.55 2.60 -4.32
CA THR A 108 6.71 3.11 -3.60
C THR A 108 6.38 4.46 -2.99
N SER A 109 6.56 4.57 -1.68
CA SER A 109 6.42 5.81 -0.92
C SER A 109 7.78 6.25 -0.41
N VAL A 110 7.97 7.56 -0.27
CA VAL A 110 9.19 8.15 0.28
C VAL A 110 8.83 8.91 1.55
N CYS A 111 9.56 8.62 2.63
CA CYS A 111 9.42 9.38 3.87
C CYS A 111 10.00 10.77 3.69
N CYS A 112 9.20 11.80 3.95
CA CYS A 112 9.60 13.19 3.78
C CYS A 112 9.25 14.02 5.01
N GLU A 113 10.11 14.98 5.31
CA GLU A 113 9.73 16.15 6.08
C GLU A 113 8.92 17.08 5.17
N MET A 114 7.73 17.43 5.61
CA MET A 114 6.81 18.28 4.85
C MET A 114 7.00 19.72 5.27
N ASP A 115 7.47 20.56 4.35
CA ASP A 115 7.64 21.98 4.57
C ASP A 115 6.75 22.77 3.60
N ALA A 116 5.86 23.60 4.15
CA ALA A 116 4.91 24.38 3.36
C ALA A 116 5.58 25.36 2.36
N ARG A 117 6.82 25.76 2.63
CA ARG A 117 7.56 26.72 1.79
C ARG A 117 8.49 26.06 0.79
N ARG A 118 9.15 24.96 1.20
CA ARG A 118 10.19 24.27 0.42
C ARG A 118 9.70 23.01 -0.26
N GLY A 119 8.50 22.54 0.10
CA GLY A 119 7.96 21.26 -0.34
C GLY A 119 8.57 20.07 0.41
N PRO A 120 8.23 18.84 -0.01
CA PRO A 120 8.71 17.64 0.65
C PRO A 120 10.22 17.43 0.45
N ARG A 121 10.90 17.06 1.54
CA ARG A 121 12.31 16.70 1.55
C ARG A 121 12.47 15.30 2.11
N SER A 122 13.11 14.40 1.39
CA SER A 122 13.31 13.02 1.84
C SER A 122 14.17 12.97 3.11
N ILE A 123 13.74 12.16 4.06
CA ILE A 123 14.44 11.85 5.30
C ILE A 123 14.44 10.34 5.51
N PRO A 124 15.38 9.80 6.31
CA PRO A 124 15.37 8.38 6.64
C PRO A 124 14.04 7.95 7.26
N VAL A 125 13.62 6.72 6.97
CA VAL A 125 12.46 6.11 7.64
C VAL A 125 12.66 6.21 9.15
N PRO A 126 11.68 6.73 9.91
CA PRO A 126 11.80 6.87 11.36
C PRO A 126 12.18 5.57 12.05
N GLU A 127 13.09 5.64 13.01
CA GLU A 127 13.64 4.45 13.69
C GLU A 127 12.55 3.59 14.34
N PHE A 128 11.50 4.21 14.90
CA PHE A 128 10.42 3.45 15.51
C PHE A 128 9.69 2.54 14.50
N MET A 129 9.67 2.91 13.22
CA MET A 129 9.15 2.07 12.15
C MET A 129 10.22 1.12 11.64
N ALA A 130 11.40 1.65 11.34
CA ALA A 130 12.50 0.87 10.76
C ALA A 130 12.89 -0.34 11.62
N SER A 131 12.82 -0.21 12.94
CA SER A 131 13.14 -1.30 13.88
C SER A 131 12.11 -2.43 13.90
N GLN A 132 10.91 -2.21 13.38
CA GLN A 132 9.80 -3.17 13.41
C GLN A 132 9.56 -3.87 12.08
N ILE A 133 10.15 -3.38 11.00
CA ILE A 133 9.88 -3.86 9.63
C ILE A 133 11.08 -4.60 9.06
N GLU A 134 10.80 -5.50 8.13
CA GLU A 134 11.78 -6.24 7.35
C GLU A 134 11.23 -6.47 5.95
N GLU A 135 12.11 -6.73 5.00
CA GLU A 135 11.68 -7.13 3.67
C GLU A 135 11.10 -8.55 3.69
N ALA A 136 10.11 -8.79 2.85
CA ALA A 136 9.56 -10.13 2.66
C ALA A 136 10.67 -11.12 2.26
N PRO A 137 10.58 -12.39 2.67
CA PRO A 137 11.50 -13.42 2.22
C PRO A 137 11.54 -13.52 0.68
N ASP A 138 12.68 -13.92 0.12
CA ASP A 138 12.89 -13.99 -1.33
C ASP A 138 11.83 -14.83 -2.04
N GLU A 139 11.40 -15.94 -1.44
CA GLU A 139 10.33 -16.81 -1.97
C GLU A 139 9.01 -16.05 -2.12
N VAL A 140 8.68 -15.19 -1.16
CA VAL A 140 7.47 -14.36 -1.19
C VAL A 140 7.59 -13.30 -2.27
N LYS A 141 8.75 -12.63 -2.35
CA LYS A 141 9.03 -11.63 -3.39
C LYS A 141 8.95 -12.24 -4.79
N GLU A 142 9.59 -13.38 -5.00
CA GLU A 142 9.59 -14.09 -6.29
C GLU A 142 8.18 -14.52 -6.69
N ALA A 143 7.41 -15.08 -5.76
CA ALA A 143 6.02 -15.47 -5.99
C ALA A 143 5.17 -14.25 -6.39
N PHE A 144 5.38 -13.11 -5.74
CA PHE A 144 4.70 -11.86 -6.04
C PHE A 144 5.04 -11.33 -7.44
N ILE A 145 6.31 -11.34 -7.81
CA ILE A 145 6.81 -10.86 -9.11
C ILE A 145 6.43 -11.82 -10.24
N SER A 146 6.56 -13.14 -10.04
CA SER A 146 6.28 -14.14 -11.06
C SER A 146 4.81 -14.19 -11.46
N ARG A 147 3.91 -13.99 -10.52
CA ARG A 147 2.46 -13.90 -10.78
C ARG A 147 2.11 -12.70 -11.66
N ARG A 148 2.92 -11.65 -11.60
CA ARG A 148 2.74 -10.42 -12.39
C ARG A 148 3.09 -10.62 -13.87
N ARG A 149 3.99 -11.55 -14.18
CA ARG A 149 4.43 -11.86 -15.55
C ARG A 149 3.51 -12.81 -16.32
N ARG A 150 2.51 -13.40 -15.67
CA ARG A 150 1.59 -14.38 -16.26
C ARG A 150 0.24 -13.81 -16.69
N THR A 151 0.05 -12.53 -16.51
CA THR A 151 -1.07 -11.75 -17.08
C THR A 151 -0.58 -10.95 -18.30
#